data_cc62f2ef66237f7ebbc915b4729c2fbe
#
_entry.id   cc62f2ef66237f7ebbc915b4729c2fbe
#
_cell.length_a   1.000
_cell.length_b   1.000
_cell.length_c   1.000
_cell.angle_alpha   90.00
_cell.angle_beta   90.00
_cell.angle_gamma   90.00
#
_symmetry.space_group_name_H-M   'P 1'
#
loop_
_entity.id
_entity.type
_entity.pdbx_description
1 polymer ?
#
loop_
_entity_poly.entity_id
_entity_poly.type
_entity_poly.pdbx_seq_one_letter_code
_entity_poly.pdbx_strand_id
1 'polypeptide(L)'
;MVLYRCNRVAGGTYFFTVTLRNRSSDALVQHVDLLRDAFRSVRTERPFTIDAIVILPEHLHTIWTLPGGDADYSGRWRAIKSRFTHALRTTGVSLIRDNRGEYRLWQRRFWEHTIRDERDYAHHVAYCHWNPIKHGLVQCLADWPHSSFHRYVRLGLLPSNWAGDFAEPEDEYGESSV
;
A
#
# COMPACT_ATOMS: atom_id res chain seq x y z
N MET A 1 9.00 4.89 -24.99
CA MET A 1 9.52 4.27 -23.72
C MET A 1 9.53 5.35 -22.66
N VAL A 2 8.54 5.40 -21.79
CA VAL A 2 8.49 6.39 -20.70
C VAL A 2 9.53 5.97 -19.67
N LEU A 3 10.58 6.79 -19.51
CA LEU A 3 11.57 6.63 -18.45
C LEU A 3 10.91 7.07 -17.12
N TYR A 4 10.32 6.11 -16.41
CA TYR A 4 9.80 6.34 -15.06
C TYR A 4 10.99 6.62 -14.13
N ARG A 5 11.22 7.90 -13.85
CA ARG A 5 12.20 8.32 -12.84
C ARG A 5 11.48 8.43 -11.50
N CYS A 6 11.90 7.61 -10.53
CA CYS A 6 11.47 7.78 -9.15
C CYS A 6 11.77 9.20 -8.68
N ASN A 7 10.74 9.96 -8.34
CA ASN A 7 10.90 11.28 -7.77
C ASN A 7 11.28 11.14 -6.29
N ARG A 8 12.44 11.67 -5.88
CA ARG A 8 12.95 11.55 -4.51
C ARG A 8 13.03 12.93 -3.89
N VAL A 9 12.03 13.24 -3.07
CA VAL A 9 11.97 14.47 -2.29
C VAL A 9 12.27 14.14 -0.82
N ALA A 10 13.31 14.73 -0.27
CA ALA A 10 13.69 14.53 1.13
C ALA A 10 12.56 15.01 2.07
N GLY A 11 12.11 14.16 2.98
CA GLY A 11 10.97 14.43 3.85
C GLY A 11 9.62 14.45 3.12
N GLY A 12 9.58 14.00 1.87
CA GLY A 12 8.37 14.02 1.05
C GLY A 12 7.29 13.05 1.51
N THR A 13 6.06 13.34 1.08
CA THR A 13 4.91 12.46 1.20
C THR A 13 4.64 11.78 -0.12
N TYR A 14 4.40 10.48 -0.08
CA TYR A 14 4.23 9.64 -1.27
C TYR A 14 3.04 8.71 -1.13
N PHE A 15 2.31 8.54 -2.21
CA PHE A 15 1.34 7.46 -2.37
C PHE A 15 2.00 6.30 -3.12
N PHE A 16 1.67 5.07 -2.73
CA PHE A 16 2.19 3.85 -3.34
C PHE A 16 1.07 2.86 -3.65
N THR A 17 1.21 2.18 -4.80
CA THR A 17 0.50 0.94 -5.12
C THR A 17 1.51 -0.19 -5.23
N VAL A 18 1.36 -1.20 -4.38
CA VAL A 18 2.28 -2.34 -4.30
C VAL A 18 1.52 -3.64 -4.46
N THR A 19 1.88 -4.43 -5.45
CA THR A 19 1.07 -5.53 -5.96
C THR A 19 1.81 -6.85 -5.90
N LEU A 20 1.09 -7.92 -5.58
CA LEU A 20 1.55 -9.29 -5.76
C LEU A 20 1.64 -9.62 -7.26
N ARG A 21 2.53 -10.54 -7.62
CA ARG A 21 2.68 -10.99 -9.00
C ARG A 21 1.45 -11.77 -9.49
N ASN A 22 0.90 -12.63 -8.63
CA ASN A 22 -0.33 -13.33 -8.90
C ASN A 22 -1.52 -12.46 -8.48
N ARG A 23 -2.27 -11.94 -9.43
CA ARG A 23 -3.44 -11.07 -9.21
C ARG A 23 -4.66 -11.80 -8.66
N SER A 24 -4.68 -13.14 -8.71
CA SER A 24 -5.73 -13.96 -8.10
C SER A 24 -5.37 -14.42 -6.68
N SER A 25 -4.28 -13.89 -6.10
CA SER A 25 -3.85 -14.23 -4.75
C SER A 25 -4.62 -13.40 -3.72
N ASP A 26 -4.87 -13.98 -2.56
CA ASP A 26 -5.41 -13.31 -1.38
C ASP A 26 -4.41 -13.28 -0.21
N ALA A 27 -3.14 -13.54 -0.51
CA ALA A 27 -2.10 -13.74 0.49
C ALA A 27 -1.87 -12.54 1.40
N LEU A 28 -2.12 -11.30 0.94
CA LEU A 28 -1.95 -10.12 1.79
C LEU A 28 -2.98 -10.05 2.91
N VAL A 29 -4.21 -10.47 2.65
CA VAL A 29 -5.30 -10.50 3.63
C VAL A 29 -5.21 -11.76 4.49
N GLN A 30 -4.97 -12.93 3.89
CA GLN A 30 -4.82 -14.19 4.63
C GLN A 30 -3.68 -14.13 5.65
N HIS A 31 -2.60 -13.42 5.31
CA HIS A 31 -1.41 -13.30 6.17
C HIS A 31 -1.17 -11.85 6.61
N VAL A 32 -2.25 -11.11 6.84
CA VAL A 32 -2.19 -9.68 7.15
C VAL A 32 -1.35 -9.36 8.38
N ASP A 33 -1.35 -10.22 9.38
CA ASP A 33 -0.57 -10.00 10.61
C ASP A 33 0.93 -10.12 10.34
N LEU A 34 1.37 -11.05 9.50
CA LEU A 34 2.77 -11.14 9.06
C LEU A 34 3.18 -9.90 8.27
N LEU A 35 2.26 -9.35 7.45
CA LEU A 35 2.51 -8.12 6.72
C LEU A 35 2.62 -6.92 7.68
N ARG A 36 1.71 -6.82 8.66
CA ARG A 36 1.75 -5.78 9.71
C ARG A 36 3.04 -5.84 10.51
N ASP A 37 3.52 -7.05 10.83
CA ASP A 37 4.78 -7.24 11.55
C ASP A 37 5.99 -6.81 10.71
N ALA A 38 5.99 -7.10 9.42
CA ALA A 38 7.02 -6.61 8.49
C ALA A 38 7.05 -5.07 8.44
N PHE A 39 5.89 -4.42 8.36
CA PHE A 39 5.78 -2.96 8.43
C PHE A 39 6.29 -2.41 9.77
N ARG A 40 5.85 -2.99 10.88
CA ARG A 40 6.23 -2.56 12.25
C ARG A 40 7.74 -2.65 12.43
N SER A 41 8.33 -3.77 12.06
CA SER A 41 9.77 -4.00 12.18
C SER A 41 10.58 -2.99 11.34
N VAL A 42 10.19 -2.74 10.08
CA VAL A 42 10.89 -1.76 9.25
C VAL A 42 10.72 -0.34 9.78
N ARG A 43 9.55 0.03 10.29
CA ARG A 43 9.32 1.36 10.89
C ARG A 43 10.14 1.61 12.14
N THR A 44 10.44 0.58 12.91
CA THR A 44 11.33 0.68 14.09
C THR A 44 12.77 0.98 13.66
N GLU A 45 13.25 0.35 12.60
CA GLU A 45 14.63 0.53 12.13
C GLU A 45 14.83 1.77 11.23
N ARG A 46 13.81 2.08 10.43
CA ARG A 46 13.80 3.17 9.45
C ARG A 46 12.49 3.92 9.57
N PRO A 47 12.35 4.86 10.52
CA PRO A 47 11.09 5.54 10.80
C PRO A 47 10.45 6.19 9.59
N PHE A 48 9.13 6.13 9.50
CA PHE A 48 8.27 6.86 8.58
C PHE A 48 6.84 6.84 9.12
N THR A 49 6.04 7.81 8.72
CA THR A 49 4.62 7.87 9.07
C THR A 49 3.81 7.14 8.00
N ILE A 50 2.83 6.35 8.42
CA ILE A 50 1.79 5.81 7.55
C ILE A 50 0.55 6.68 7.75
N ASP A 51 0.30 7.57 6.80
CA ASP A 51 -0.81 8.51 6.84
C ASP A 51 -2.12 7.80 6.51
N ALA A 52 -2.14 7.03 5.45
CA ALA A 52 -3.25 6.15 5.09
C ALA A 52 -2.73 4.79 4.57
N ILE A 53 -3.53 3.74 4.74
CA ILE A 53 -3.26 2.41 4.20
C ILE A 53 -4.55 1.65 4.01
N VAL A 54 -4.64 0.90 2.92
CA VAL A 54 -5.62 -0.17 2.70
C VAL A 54 -4.90 -1.40 2.15
N ILE A 55 -5.19 -2.55 2.71
CA ILE A 55 -4.66 -3.84 2.27
C ILE A 55 -5.79 -4.60 1.61
N LEU A 56 -5.62 -4.92 0.35
CA LEU A 56 -6.53 -5.70 -0.49
C LEU A 56 -5.95 -7.11 -0.68
N PRO A 57 -6.68 -8.07 -1.23
CA PRO A 57 -6.19 -9.45 -1.32
C PRO A 57 -4.82 -9.58 -1.98
N GLU A 58 -4.57 -8.91 -3.11
CA GLU A 58 -3.37 -9.06 -3.94
C GLU A 58 -2.55 -7.79 -4.11
N HIS A 59 -3.03 -6.64 -3.59
CA HIS A 59 -2.28 -5.38 -3.60
C HIS A 59 -2.62 -4.52 -2.39
N LEU A 60 -1.89 -3.45 -2.21
CA LEU A 60 -2.15 -2.46 -1.17
C LEU A 60 -1.87 -1.06 -1.71
N HIS A 61 -2.61 -0.08 -1.16
CA HIS A 61 -2.32 1.33 -1.31
C HIS A 61 -1.92 1.93 0.03
N THR A 62 -0.96 2.83 0.01
CA THR A 62 -0.54 3.49 1.24
C THR A 62 0.07 4.85 0.97
N ILE A 63 -0.13 5.78 1.90
CA ILE A 63 0.51 7.09 1.90
C ILE A 63 1.52 7.12 3.04
N TRP A 64 2.76 7.49 2.72
CA TRP A 64 3.85 7.63 3.68
C TRP A 64 4.43 9.02 3.66
N THR A 65 4.70 9.55 4.83
CA THR A 65 5.55 10.74 5.01
C THR A 65 6.90 10.30 5.58
N LEU A 66 7.98 10.63 4.89
CA LEU A 66 9.35 10.32 5.29
C LEU A 66 9.88 11.38 6.26
N PRO A 67 10.84 11.01 7.13
CA PRO A 67 11.53 11.98 7.97
C PRO A 67 12.27 13.05 7.17
N GLY A 68 12.43 14.23 7.74
CA GLY A 68 13.20 15.31 7.12
C GLY A 68 14.61 14.84 6.73
N GLY A 69 15.02 15.15 5.51
CA GLY A 69 16.31 14.75 4.95
C GLY A 69 16.38 13.34 4.35
N ASP A 70 15.34 12.51 4.51
CA ASP A 70 15.30 11.13 4.01
C ASP A 70 14.39 11.03 2.76
N ALA A 71 14.82 10.28 1.76
CA ALA A 71 14.09 9.99 0.52
C ALA A 71 14.13 8.49 0.16
N ASP A 72 14.58 7.60 1.07
CA ASP A 72 14.77 6.17 0.78
C ASP A 72 13.51 5.34 1.06
N TYR A 73 12.41 5.62 0.37
CA TYR A 73 11.23 4.74 0.37
C TYR A 73 11.51 3.39 -0.30
N SER A 74 12.39 3.36 -1.30
CA SER A 74 12.71 2.13 -2.03
C SER A 74 13.38 1.07 -1.15
N GLY A 75 14.31 1.49 -0.29
CA GLY A 75 14.94 0.61 0.70
C GLY A 75 13.95 0.07 1.73
N ARG A 76 13.00 0.91 2.17
CA ARG A 76 11.90 0.50 3.06
C ARG A 76 11.00 -0.55 2.40
N TRP A 77 10.58 -0.32 1.16
CA TRP A 77 9.77 -1.30 0.42
C TRP A 77 10.51 -2.62 0.21
N ARG A 78 11.80 -2.57 -0.12
CA ARG A 78 12.62 -3.79 -0.24
C ARG A 78 12.63 -4.58 1.06
N ALA A 79 12.84 -3.92 2.19
CA ALA A 79 12.88 -4.55 3.50
C ALA A 79 11.51 -5.16 3.88
N ILE A 80 10.40 -4.43 3.69
CA ILE A 80 9.04 -4.92 3.97
C ILE A 80 8.73 -6.15 3.11
N LYS A 81 8.94 -6.06 1.79
CA LYS A 81 8.71 -7.17 0.86
C LYS A 81 9.53 -8.40 1.23
N SER A 82 10.80 -8.21 1.57
CA SER A 82 11.70 -9.31 1.97
C SER A 82 11.24 -9.98 3.27
N ARG A 83 10.91 -9.20 4.30
CA ARG A 83 10.47 -9.73 5.61
C ARG A 83 9.15 -10.48 5.51
N PHE A 84 8.18 -9.93 4.79
CA PHE A 84 6.90 -10.61 4.57
C PHE A 84 7.11 -11.92 3.80
N THR A 85 7.90 -11.92 2.72
CA THR A 85 8.23 -13.13 1.96
C THR A 85 8.92 -14.18 2.83
N HIS A 86 9.85 -13.76 3.69
CA HIS A 86 10.53 -14.66 4.63
C HIS A 86 9.53 -15.25 5.64
N ALA A 87 8.69 -14.41 6.24
CA ALA A 87 7.69 -14.84 7.21
C ALA A 87 6.71 -15.86 6.61
N LEU A 88 6.21 -15.63 5.40
CA LEU A 88 5.34 -16.60 4.70
C LEU A 88 6.02 -17.96 4.52
N ARG A 89 7.30 -17.97 4.19
CA ARG A 89 8.04 -19.23 4.04
C ARG A 89 8.17 -19.98 5.36
N THR A 90 8.40 -19.28 6.45
CA THR A 90 8.54 -19.91 7.78
C THR A 90 7.23 -20.50 8.28
N THR A 91 6.07 -20.04 7.77
CA THR A 91 4.76 -20.66 8.04
C THR A 91 4.44 -21.84 7.12
N GLY A 92 5.34 -22.23 6.23
CA GLY A 92 5.15 -23.37 5.33
C GLY A 92 4.46 -23.04 4.01
N VAL A 93 4.19 -21.76 3.71
CA VAL A 93 3.64 -21.35 2.42
C VAL A 93 4.66 -21.61 1.31
N SER A 94 4.26 -22.42 0.33
CA SER A 94 5.12 -22.73 -0.82
C SER A 94 5.17 -21.53 -1.78
N LEU A 95 6.37 -21.00 -1.99
CA LEU A 95 6.61 -19.89 -2.90
C LEU A 95 7.49 -20.32 -4.07
N ILE A 96 7.10 -19.97 -5.28
CA ILE A 96 7.87 -20.26 -6.50
C ILE A 96 9.08 -19.34 -6.57
N ARG A 97 10.24 -19.88 -6.96
CA ARG A 97 11.44 -19.08 -7.30
C ARG A 97 11.56 -18.88 -8.81
N ASP A 98 12.13 -17.77 -9.19
CA ASP A 98 12.54 -17.54 -10.58
C ASP A 98 13.92 -18.14 -10.87
N ASN A 99 14.37 -18.00 -12.12
CA ASN A 99 15.68 -18.52 -12.57
C ASN A 99 16.90 -17.83 -11.90
N ARG A 100 16.65 -16.73 -11.15
CA ARG A 100 17.67 -16.01 -10.37
C ARG A 100 17.64 -16.39 -8.89
N GLY A 101 16.76 -17.33 -8.50
CA GLY A 101 16.56 -17.74 -7.13
C GLY A 101 15.72 -16.78 -6.29
N GLU A 102 15.15 -15.73 -6.89
CA GLU A 102 14.27 -14.78 -6.20
C GLU A 102 12.84 -15.34 -6.09
N TYR A 103 12.18 -15.10 -4.97
CA TYR A 103 10.78 -15.49 -4.79
C TYR A 103 9.85 -14.63 -5.62
N ARG A 104 8.97 -15.27 -6.41
CA ARG A 104 8.03 -14.64 -7.34
C ARG A 104 6.72 -14.19 -6.64
N LEU A 105 6.81 -13.67 -5.41
CA LEU A 105 5.64 -13.22 -4.67
C LEU A 105 5.19 -11.83 -5.12
N TRP A 106 6.11 -10.89 -5.21
CA TRP A 106 5.82 -9.49 -5.51
C TRP A 106 6.10 -9.14 -6.97
N GLN A 107 5.36 -8.15 -7.50
CA GLN A 107 5.83 -7.44 -8.67
C GLN A 107 7.15 -6.73 -8.34
N ARG A 108 8.09 -6.71 -9.31
CA ARG A 108 9.42 -6.10 -9.10
C ARG A 108 9.33 -4.61 -8.85
N ARG A 109 8.47 -3.93 -9.61
CA ARG A 109 8.20 -2.49 -9.49
C ARG A 109 6.95 -2.29 -8.64
N PHE A 110 6.85 -1.12 -8.06
CA PHE A 110 5.63 -0.56 -7.47
C PHE A 110 5.38 0.79 -8.13
N TRP A 111 4.15 1.21 -8.13
CA TRP A 111 3.81 2.55 -8.58
C TRP A 111 3.96 3.53 -7.42
N GLU A 112 4.45 4.75 -7.71
CA GLU A 112 4.61 5.80 -6.72
C GLU A 112 4.15 7.14 -7.29
N HIS A 113 3.56 7.96 -6.44
CA HIS A 113 3.21 9.33 -6.74
C HIS A 113 3.66 10.22 -5.58
N THR A 114 4.41 11.29 -5.90
CA THR A 114 4.79 12.29 -4.90
C THR A 114 3.61 13.22 -4.67
N ILE A 115 3.11 13.29 -3.45
CA ILE A 115 2.03 14.20 -3.06
C ILE A 115 2.54 15.64 -3.14
N ARG A 116 1.80 16.51 -3.84
CA ARG A 116 2.21 17.86 -4.19
C ARG A 116 1.64 18.93 -3.28
N ASP A 117 0.41 18.74 -2.84
CA ASP A 117 -0.35 19.71 -2.03
C ASP A 117 -1.46 19.01 -1.22
N GLU A 118 -2.21 19.79 -0.43
CA GLU A 118 -3.28 19.27 0.43
C GLU A 118 -4.44 18.66 -0.36
N ARG A 119 -4.75 19.19 -1.54
CA ARG A 119 -5.80 18.64 -2.40
C ARG A 119 -5.41 17.27 -2.95
N ASP A 120 -4.18 17.16 -3.44
CA ASP A 120 -3.58 15.92 -3.92
C ASP A 120 -3.54 14.87 -2.79
N TYR A 121 -3.15 15.31 -1.58
CA TYR A 121 -3.17 14.47 -0.38
C TYR A 121 -4.57 13.94 -0.05
N ALA A 122 -5.55 14.85 0.07
CA ALA A 122 -6.92 14.47 0.41
C ALA A 122 -7.52 13.50 -0.61
N HIS A 123 -7.23 13.71 -1.89
CA HIS A 123 -7.67 12.88 -2.98
C HIS A 123 -7.10 11.45 -2.87
N HIS A 124 -5.81 11.31 -2.62
CA HIS A 124 -5.17 9.99 -2.46
C HIS A 124 -5.58 9.27 -1.17
N VAL A 125 -5.86 10.01 -0.09
CA VAL A 125 -6.43 9.43 1.14
C VAL A 125 -7.83 8.88 0.86
N ALA A 126 -8.68 9.65 0.19
CA ALA A 126 -10.03 9.23 -0.17
C ALA A 126 -9.99 8.00 -1.08
N TYR A 127 -9.12 8.01 -2.11
CA TYR A 127 -8.91 6.87 -2.99
C TYR A 127 -8.46 5.63 -2.22
N CYS A 128 -7.49 5.77 -1.32
CA CYS A 128 -6.99 4.67 -0.49
C CYS A 128 -8.15 4.02 0.30
N HIS A 129 -9.01 4.84 0.93
CA HIS A 129 -10.12 4.32 1.74
C HIS A 129 -11.25 3.72 0.90
N TRP A 130 -11.55 4.29 -0.28
CA TRP A 130 -12.65 3.84 -1.13
C TRP A 130 -12.38 2.53 -1.89
N ASN A 131 -11.14 2.12 -1.98
CA ASN A 131 -10.69 0.97 -2.75
C ASN A 131 -11.45 -0.34 -2.49
N PRO A 132 -11.82 -0.72 -1.24
CA PRO A 132 -12.59 -1.93 -1.00
C PRO A 132 -13.97 -1.94 -1.69
N ILE A 133 -14.64 -0.79 -1.79
CA ILE A 133 -15.89 -0.64 -2.54
C ILE A 133 -15.62 -0.70 -4.04
N LYS A 134 -14.60 0.02 -4.53
CA LYS A 134 -14.18 -0.02 -5.93
C LYS A 134 -13.98 -1.43 -6.46
N HIS A 135 -13.35 -2.30 -5.65
CA HIS A 135 -13.10 -3.70 -5.99
C HIS A 135 -14.26 -4.64 -5.64
N GLY A 136 -15.40 -4.13 -5.20
CA GLY A 136 -16.58 -4.93 -4.88
C GLY A 136 -16.40 -5.88 -3.70
N LEU A 137 -15.44 -5.62 -2.83
CA LEU A 137 -15.14 -6.47 -1.67
C LEU A 137 -16.13 -6.24 -0.53
N VAL A 138 -16.65 -5.04 -0.39
CA VAL A 138 -17.66 -4.63 0.58
C VAL A 138 -18.60 -3.59 -0.02
N GLN A 139 -19.78 -3.43 0.57
CA GLN A 139 -20.72 -2.35 0.25
C GLN A 139 -20.56 -1.14 1.18
N CYS A 140 -20.02 -1.35 2.37
CA CYS A 140 -19.75 -0.31 3.36
C CYS A 140 -18.26 -0.37 3.76
N LEU A 141 -17.58 0.78 3.77
CA LEU A 141 -16.15 0.84 4.12
C LEU A 141 -15.85 0.38 5.54
N ALA A 142 -16.81 0.55 6.45
CA ALA A 142 -16.69 0.10 7.83
C ALA A 142 -16.59 -1.45 7.95
N ASP A 143 -17.04 -2.19 6.93
CA ASP A 143 -16.99 -3.66 6.91
C ASP A 143 -15.61 -4.19 6.44
N TRP A 144 -14.71 -3.31 5.95
CA TRP A 144 -13.38 -3.72 5.55
C TRP A 144 -12.35 -3.52 6.66
N PRO A 145 -11.88 -4.59 7.35
CA PRO A 145 -11.06 -4.45 8.56
C PRO A 145 -9.61 -4.06 8.30
N HIS A 146 -9.15 -4.10 7.03
CA HIS A 146 -7.75 -3.91 6.65
C HIS A 146 -7.51 -2.52 6.05
N SER A 147 -8.12 -1.50 6.67
CA SER A 147 -8.03 -0.09 6.23
C SER A 147 -7.76 0.85 7.39
N SER A 148 -7.00 1.91 7.12
CA SER A 148 -6.86 3.04 8.04
C SER A 148 -8.14 3.88 8.17
N PHE A 149 -9.18 3.62 7.38
CA PHE A 149 -10.49 4.25 7.50
C PHE A 149 -11.00 4.26 8.95
N HIS A 150 -10.92 3.13 9.65
CA HIS A 150 -11.33 3.03 11.06
C HIS A 150 -10.58 3.99 11.99
N ARG A 151 -9.31 4.28 11.71
CA ARG A 151 -8.54 5.28 12.46
C ARG A 151 -9.08 6.69 12.20
N TYR A 152 -9.40 7.01 10.95
CA TYR A 152 -9.96 8.31 10.56
C TYR A 152 -11.34 8.55 11.19
N VAL A 153 -12.19 7.52 11.26
CA VAL A 153 -13.47 7.58 11.96
C VAL A 153 -13.27 7.83 13.46
N ARG A 154 -12.37 7.09 14.12
CA ARG A 154 -12.09 7.29 15.56
C ARG A 154 -11.53 8.67 15.89
N LEU A 155 -10.80 9.28 14.96
CA LEU A 155 -10.27 10.64 15.11
C LEU A 155 -11.28 11.73 14.73
N GLY A 156 -12.50 11.37 14.30
CA GLY A 156 -13.52 12.31 13.86
C GLY A 156 -13.21 13.01 12.52
N LEU A 157 -12.25 12.48 11.75
CA LEU A 157 -11.85 13.02 10.46
C LEU A 157 -12.79 12.61 9.33
N LEU A 158 -13.43 11.46 9.46
CA LEU A 158 -14.44 10.95 8.53
C LEU A 158 -15.64 10.41 9.30
N PRO A 159 -16.87 10.54 8.78
CA PRO A 159 -18.04 9.90 9.36
C PRO A 159 -17.99 8.38 9.08
N SER A 160 -18.60 7.58 9.96
CA SER A 160 -18.61 6.11 9.82
C SER A 160 -19.36 5.62 8.58
N ASN A 161 -20.30 6.39 8.07
CA ASN A 161 -21.07 6.13 6.85
C ASN A 161 -20.49 6.83 5.60
N TRP A 162 -19.26 7.32 5.67
CA TRP A 162 -18.61 7.94 4.51
C TRP A 162 -18.52 6.91 3.38
N ALA A 163 -19.08 7.25 2.22
CA ALA A 163 -19.13 6.38 1.04
C ALA A 163 -18.22 6.88 -0.09
N GLY A 164 -17.51 7.99 0.15
CA GLY A 164 -16.70 8.67 -0.86
C GLY A 164 -17.55 9.55 -1.78
N ASP A 165 -17.41 10.87 -1.69
CA ASP A 165 -17.75 11.78 -2.80
C ASP A 165 -16.59 11.71 -3.82
N PHE A 166 -16.42 10.55 -4.45
CA PHE A 166 -15.34 10.32 -5.37
C PHE A 166 -15.89 10.42 -6.80
N ALA A 167 -15.66 11.55 -7.45
CA ALA A 167 -15.59 11.54 -8.91
C ALA A 167 -14.32 10.74 -9.27
N GLU A 168 -14.45 9.60 -9.97
CA GLU A 168 -13.30 8.82 -10.40
C GLU A 168 -12.29 9.76 -11.08
N PRO A 169 -11.07 9.89 -10.56
CA PRO A 169 -10.09 10.68 -11.24
C PRO A 169 -9.64 9.96 -12.50
N GLU A 170 -9.38 10.71 -13.54
CA GLU A 170 -8.80 10.22 -14.79
C GLU A 170 -7.36 9.70 -14.63
N ASP A 171 -6.79 9.77 -13.42
CA ASP A 171 -5.42 9.37 -13.14
C ASP A 171 -5.31 7.86 -12.87
N GLU A 172 -4.41 7.20 -13.60
CA GLU A 172 -4.02 5.82 -13.32
C GLU A 172 -3.25 5.73 -11.99
N TYR A 173 -3.84 5.12 -10.97
CA TYR A 173 -3.20 4.84 -9.68
C TYR A 173 -2.27 3.61 -9.69
N GLY A 174 -1.74 3.24 -10.85
CA GLY A 174 -0.87 2.09 -11.01
C GLY A 174 -1.58 0.74 -10.88
N GLU A 175 -2.91 0.73 -10.96
CA GLU A 175 -3.71 -0.46 -11.14
C GLU A 175 -3.81 -0.72 -12.64
N SER A 176 -3.08 -1.73 -13.13
CA SER A 176 -3.25 -2.16 -14.51
C SER A 176 -4.70 -2.63 -14.70
N SER A 177 -5.40 -2.03 -15.65
CA SER A 177 -6.69 -2.52 -16.12
C SER A 177 -6.54 -4.00 -16.50
N VAL A 178 -7.44 -4.84 -16.01
CA VAL A 178 -7.56 -6.26 -16.33
C VAL A 178 -7.98 -6.42 -17.79
#